data_4861789153de95e19fac0f97e742fa3a
#
_entry.id   4861789153de95e19fac0f97e742fa3a
#
_cell.length_a   1.000
_cell.length_b   1.000
_cell.length_c   1.000
_cell.angle_alpha   90.00
_cell.angle_beta   90.00
_cell.angle_gamma   90.00
#
_symmetry.space_group_name_H-M   'P 1'
#
loop_
_entity.id
_entity.type
_entity.pdbx_description
1 polymer ?
#
loop_
_entity_poly.entity_id
_entity_poly.type
_entity_poly.pdbx_seq_one_letter_code
_entity_poly.pdbx_strand_id
1 'polypeptide(L)'
;MNFFKNFELFQKLWFSFKKIIYFSKVMKLFKKYEKLLAVNPHLNRRLVSFQANKQVPLYRWFKYKEGFSSKLVRYFMTKYHPTAGHILDPFAGAGTTLFSAINPEKDLFSTDCPSWSSTGIELMPVGK
;
A
#
# COMPACT_ATOMS: atom_id res chain seq x y z
N MET A 1 -38.98 39.92 9.99
CA MET A 1 -37.73 39.34 10.50
C MET A 1 -37.69 37.81 10.55
N ASN A 2 -38.62 37.10 9.93
CA ASN A 2 -38.69 35.61 9.93
C ASN A 2 -38.27 34.92 8.62
N PHE A 3 -38.15 35.67 7.54
CA PHE A 3 -37.86 35.07 6.22
C PHE A 3 -36.42 34.53 6.10
N PHE A 4 -35.43 35.26 6.63
CA PHE A 4 -34.02 34.84 6.60
C PHE A 4 -33.72 33.62 7.48
N LYS A 5 -34.36 33.50 8.66
CA LYS A 5 -34.20 32.30 9.49
C LYS A 5 -34.73 31.03 8.85
N ASN A 6 -35.85 31.15 8.14
CA ASN A 6 -36.45 30.03 7.42
C ASN A 6 -35.57 29.59 6.21
N PHE A 7 -34.87 30.54 5.57
CA PHE A 7 -33.97 30.25 4.47
C PHE A 7 -32.69 29.52 4.94
N GLU A 8 -32.09 29.93 6.05
CA GLU A 8 -30.95 29.20 6.65
C GLU A 8 -31.33 27.79 7.10
N LEU A 9 -32.51 27.65 7.70
CA LEU A 9 -33.00 26.32 8.10
C LEU A 9 -33.22 25.41 6.89
N PHE A 10 -33.74 25.95 5.82
CA PHE A 10 -33.94 25.23 4.55
C PHE A 10 -32.62 24.82 3.92
N GLN A 11 -31.60 25.67 3.93
CA GLN A 11 -30.26 25.31 3.44
C GLN A 11 -29.61 24.20 4.27
N LYS A 12 -29.70 24.27 5.61
CA LYS A 12 -29.17 23.22 6.51
C LYS A 12 -29.86 21.87 6.28
N LEU A 13 -31.19 21.88 6.12
CA LEU A 13 -31.96 20.68 5.80
C LEU A 13 -31.60 20.10 4.41
N TRP A 14 -31.43 20.96 3.41
CA TRP A 14 -31.02 20.57 2.06
C TRP A 14 -29.63 19.94 2.04
N PHE A 15 -28.66 20.51 2.76
CA PHE A 15 -27.31 19.94 2.90
C PHE A 15 -27.33 18.59 3.62
N SER A 16 -28.13 18.47 4.69
CA SER A 16 -28.30 17.21 5.41
C SER A 16 -28.93 16.13 4.54
N PHE A 17 -29.93 16.49 3.74
CA PHE A 17 -30.60 15.58 2.80
C PHE A 17 -29.66 15.08 1.70
N LYS A 18 -28.85 15.97 1.11
CA LYS A 18 -27.81 15.59 0.14
C LYS A 18 -26.80 14.62 0.75
N LYS A 19 -26.39 14.85 2.00
CA LYS A 19 -25.46 13.99 2.72
C LYS A 19 -26.03 12.57 2.95
N ILE A 20 -27.31 12.49 3.28
CA ILE A 20 -28.02 11.20 3.45
C ILE A 20 -28.13 10.45 2.12
N ILE A 21 -28.51 11.13 1.04
CA ILE A 21 -28.61 10.52 -0.31
C ILE A 21 -27.23 10.03 -0.78
N TYR A 22 -26.17 10.83 -0.57
CA TYR A 22 -24.81 10.43 -0.90
C TYR A 22 -24.39 9.18 -0.12
N PHE A 23 -24.63 9.18 1.20
CA PHE A 23 -24.31 8.05 2.06
C PHE A 23 -25.07 6.78 1.64
N SER A 24 -26.34 6.88 1.28
CA SER A 24 -27.13 5.74 0.80
C SER A 24 -26.60 5.15 -0.51
N LYS A 25 -26.15 6.01 -1.43
CA LYS A 25 -25.51 5.57 -2.69
C LYS A 25 -24.18 4.85 -2.42
N VAL A 26 -23.35 5.40 -1.53
CA VAL A 26 -22.08 4.78 -1.14
C VAL A 26 -22.32 3.42 -0.48
N MET A 27 -23.30 3.31 0.41
CA MET A 27 -23.66 2.05 1.05
C MET A 27 -24.17 1.01 0.07
N LYS A 28 -24.96 1.39 -0.94
CA LYS A 28 -25.37 0.48 -2.01
C LYS A 28 -24.18 -0.02 -2.82
N LEU A 29 -23.25 0.88 -3.13
CA LEU A 29 -22.03 0.53 -3.85
C LEU A 29 -21.17 -0.43 -3.02
N PHE A 30 -20.99 -0.14 -1.73
CA PHE A 30 -20.25 -0.98 -0.80
C PHE A 30 -20.84 -2.40 -0.74
N LYS A 31 -22.16 -2.54 -0.53
CA LYS A 31 -22.84 -3.85 -0.52
C LYS A 31 -22.67 -4.63 -1.83
N LYS A 32 -22.68 -3.92 -2.97
CA LYS A 32 -22.47 -4.55 -4.28
C LYS A 32 -21.11 -5.21 -4.39
N TYR A 33 -20.05 -4.56 -3.84
CA TYR A 33 -18.67 -5.03 -3.96
C TYR A 33 -18.16 -5.76 -2.71
N GLU A 34 -18.94 -5.82 -1.62
CA GLU A 34 -18.56 -6.47 -0.37
C GLU A 34 -18.14 -7.94 -0.57
N LYS A 35 -18.83 -8.66 -1.46
CA LYS A 35 -18.52 -10.05 -1.81
C LYS A 35 -17.19 -10.21 -2.55
N LEU A 36 -16.67 -9.12 -3.15
CA LEU A 36 -15.38 -9.10 -3.86
C LEU A 36 -14.22 -8.69 -2.95
N LEU A 37 -14.53 -8.21 -1.73
CA LEU A 37 -13.53 -7.80 -0.76
C LEU A 37 -13.02 -9.04 -0.02
N ALA A 38 -11.82 -9.50 -0.37
CA ALA A 38 -11.12 -10.53 0.39
C ALA A 38 -10.30 -9.87 1.50
N VAL A 39 -10.75 -10.04 2.75
CA VAL A 39 -9.99 -9.58 3.92
C VAL A 39 -8.86 -10.55 4.19
N ASN A 40 -7.61 -10.09 4.07
CA ASN A 40 -6.44 -10.88 4.39
C ASN A 40 -5.85 -10.40 5.73
N PRO A 41 -5.94 -11.20 6.81
CA PRO A 41 -5.47 -10.81 8.13
C PRO A 41 -3.94 -10.61 8.21
N HIS A 42 -3.19 -11.19 7.26
CA HIS A 42 -1.73 -11.02 7.19
C HIS A 42 -1.32 -9.67 6.61
N LEU A 43 -2.20 -8.99 5.86
CA LEU A 43 -1.93 -7.68 5.26
C LEU A 43 -2.43 -6.56 6.18
N ASN A 44 -1.60 -6.17 7.14
CA ASN A 44 -1.91 -5.06 8.04
C ASN A 44 -1.25 -3.75 7.58
N ARG A 45 -1.69 -2.61 8.17
CA ARG A 45 -1.19 -1.26 7.84
C ARG A 45 0.33 -1.15 7.94
N ARG A 46 0.96 -1.81 8.91
CA ARG A 46 2.41 -1.76 9.10
C ARG A 46 3.15 -2.47 7.97
N LEU A 47 2.58 -3.57 7.48
CA LEU A 47 3.17 -4.35 6.39
C LEU A 47 3.15 -3.59 5.06
N VAL A 48 2.02 -2.93 4.75
CA VAL A 48 1.83 -2.21 3.48
C VAL A 48 2.45 -0.81 3.46
N SER A 49 3.11 -0.38 4.53
CA SER A 49 3.75 0.93 4.64
C SER A 49 5.24 0.81 4.89
N PHE A 50 5.98 1.89 4.61
CA PHE A 50 7.40 2.01 4.91
C PHE A 50 7.74 1.83 6.42
N GLN A 51 6.76 1.89 7.31
CA GLN A 51 7.00 1.83 8.77
C GLN A 51 7.79 0.59 9.21
N ALA A 52 7.59 -0.55 8.56
CA ALA A 52 8.32 -1.77 8.88
C ALA A 52 9.80 -1.72 8.45
N ASN A 53 10.16 -0.86 7.49
CA ASN A 53 11.53 -0.72 6.98
C ASN A 53 12.44 0.14 7.87
N LYS A 54 11.88 0.93 8.80
CA LYS A 54 12.65 1.91 9.59
C LYS A 54 13.78 1.32 10.41
N GLN A 55 13.67 0.06 10.78
CA GLN A 55 14.64 -0.64 11.62
C GLN A 55 15.44 -1.70 10.86
N VAL A 56 15.12 -1.93 9.59
CA VAL A 56 15.76 -2.97 8.79
C VAL A 56 16.99 -2.39 8.09
N PRO A 57 18.16 -3.04 8.18
CA PRO A 57 19.36 -2.64 7.45
C PRO A 57 19.08 -2.45 5.96
N LEU A 58 19.82 -1.59 5.28
CA LEU A 58 19.65 -1.13 3.91
C LEU A 58 18.39 -0.27 3.72
N TYR A 59 17.20 -0.77 4.04
CA TYR A 59 15.94 -0.04 3.86
C TYR A 59 15.82 1.22 4.72
N ARG A 60 16.47 1.26 5.87
CA ARG A 60 16.49 2.44 6.76
C ARG A 60 17.35 3.60 6.23
N TRP A 61 18.21 3.36 5.26
CA TRP A 61 19.11 4.37 4.73
C TRP A 61 18.37 5.42 3.93
N PHE A 62 17.31 5.02 3.24
CA PHE A 62 16.48 5.93 2.46
C PHE A 62 15.02 5.87 2.92
N LYS A 63 14.55 6.98 3.53
CA LYS A 63 13.17 7.09 4.06
C LYS A 63 12.21 7.53 2.97
N TYR A 64 11.78 6.62 2.14
CA TYR A 64 10.78 6.88 1.11
C TYR A 64 9.37 6.63 1.67
N LYS A 65 8.59 7.72 1.87
CA LYS A 65 7.30 7.66 2.57
C LYS A 65 6.23 6.91 1.80
N GLU A 66 6.29 6.97 0.49
CA GLU A 66 5.39 6.31 -0.45
C GLU A 66 5.70 4.82 -0.64
N GLY A 67 6.80 4.36 -0.05
CA GLY A 67 7.24 2.98 -0.15
C GLY A 67 6.44 2.02 0.74
N PHE A 68 6.44 0.76 0.35
CA PHE A 68 5.95 -0.38 1.12
C PHE A 68 7.11 -1.11 1.83
N SER A 69 6.77 -2.09 2.68
CA SER A 69 7.80 -2.84 3.41
C SER A 69 8.41 -3.98 2.61
N SER A 70 9.67 -4.31 2.89
CA SER A 70 10.35 -5.51 2.37
C SER A 70 9.58 -6.78 2.69
N LYS A 71 8.95 -6.84 3.87
CA LYS A 71 8.13 -7.97 4.30
C LYS A 71 6.90 -8.19 3.43
N LEU A 72 6.32 -7.12 2.86
CA LEU A 72 5.22 -7.23 1.91
C LEU A 72 5.68 -7.90 0.62
N VAL A 73 6.82 -7.48 0.08
CA VAL A 73 7.39 -8.09 -1.13
C VAL A 73 7.61 -9.57 -0.91
N ARG A 74 8.26 -9.94 0.19
CA ARG A 74 8.53 -11.36 0.52
C ARG A 74 7.27 -12.18 0.70
N TYR A 75 6.24 -11.60 1.35
CA TYR A 75 4.94 -12.26 1.45
C TYR A 75 4.40 -12.64 0.07
N PHE A 76 4.46 -11.74 -0.90
CA PHE A 76 4.00 -12.03 -2.26
C PHE A 76 4.91 -13.02 -2.99
N MET A 77 6.21 -12.90 -2.87
CA MET A 77 7.18 -13.85 -3.44
C MET A 77 6.88 -15.27 -2.94
N THR A 78 6.81 -15.46 -1.62
CA THR A 78 6.54 -16.77 -1.02
C THR A 78 5.18 -17.33 -1.40
N LYS A 79 4.16 -16.47 -1.49
CA LYS A 79 2.79 -16.89 -1.76
C LYS A 79 2.55 -17.29 -3.21
N TYR A 80 3.11 -16.55 -4.15
CA TYR A 80 2.78 -16.70 -5.57
C TYR A 80 3.89 -17.36 -6.39
N HIS A 81 5.13 -17.28 -5.94
CA HIS A 81 6.27 -17.88 -6.63
C HIS A 81 7.35 -18.31 -5.63
N PRO A 82 7.16 -19.44 -4.93
CA PRO A 82 8.07 -19.87 -3.86
C PRO A 82 9.45 -20.31 -4.36
N THR A 83 9.59 -20.60 -5.63
CA THR A 83 10.87 -20.94 -6.27
C THR A 83 11.62 -19.70 -6.74
N ALA A 84 12.93 -19.79 -6.94
CA ALA A 84 13.73 -18.72 -7.50
C ALA A 84 13.20 -18.24 -8.87
N GLY A 85 13.32 -16.96 -9.16
CA GLY A 85 12.82 -16.39 -10.40
C GLY A 85 13.33 -14.95 -10.63
N HIS A 86 12.68 -14.26 -11.57
CA HIS A 86 12.96 -12.87 -11.89
C HIS A 86 11.78 -11.97 -11.53
N ILE A 87 12.06 -10.85 -10.84
CA ILE A 87 11.06 -9.86 -10.45
C ILE A 87 11.28 -8.60 -11.27
N LEU A 88 10.22 -8.09 -11.88
CA LEU A 88 10.19 -6.78 -12.51
C LEU A 88 9.39 -5.82 -11.64
N ASP A 89 10.03 -4.71 -11.26
CA ASP A 89 9.37 -3.57 -10.58
C ASP A 89 9.38 -2.36 -11.52
N PRO A 90 8.26 -2.04 -12.18
CA PRO A 90 8.18 -0.94 -13.12
C PRO A 90 8.15 0.45 -12.43
N PHE A 91 8.06 0.49 -11.10
CA PHE A 91 8.05 1.72 -10.28
C PHE A 91 8.94 1.53 -9.05
N ALA A 92 10.22 1.27 -9.28
CA ALA A 92 11.14 0.78 -8.27
C ALA A 92 11.32 1.71 -7.05
N GLY A 93 11.15 3.03 -7.22
CA GLY A 93 11.30 4.01 -6.15
C GLY A 93 12.61 3.87 -5.39
N ALA A 94 12.53 3.60 -4.09
CA ALA A 94 13.70 3.35 -3.25
C ALA A 94 14.31 1.93 -3.41
N GLY A 95 13.84 1.14 -4.36
CA GLY A 95 14.39 -0.20 -4.64
C GLY A 95 13.97 -1.28 -3.63
N THR A 96 12.88 -1.10 -2.89
CA THR A 96 12.44 -2.07 -1.88
C THR A 96 12.28 -3.47 -2.47
N THR A 97 11.69 -3.59 -3.65
CA THR A 97 11.53 -4.87 -4.36
C THR A 97 12.86 -5.49 -4.73
N LEU A 98 13.79 -4.68 -5.25
CA LEU A 98 15.10 -5.12 -5.69
C LEU A 98 15.92 -5.70 -4.54
N PHE A 99 15.99 -4.97 -3.42
CA PHE A 99 16.68 -5.44 -2.22
C PHE A 99 16.01 -6.65 -1.58
N SER A 100 14.68 -6.75 -1.65
CA SER A 100 13.95 -7.91 -1.13
C SER A 100 14.24 -9.20 -1.91
N ALA A 101 14.53 -9.07 -3.20
CA ALA A 101 14.91 -10.19 -4.05
C ALA A 101 16.29 -10.79 -3.64
N ILE A 102 17.23 -9.93 -3.23
CA ILE A 102 18.57 -10.35 -2.78
C ILE A 102 18.53 -10.97 -1.35
N ASN A 103 17.40 -10.86 -0.65
CA ASN A 103 17.19 -11.41 0.69
C ASN A 103 18.15 -10.88 1.78
N PRO A 104 18.25 -9.57 2.01
CA PRO A 104 19.20 -8.99 2.96
C PRO A 104 18.89 -9.24 4.45
N GLU A 105 17.76 -9.87 4.80
CA GLU A 105 17.42 -10.22 6.19
C GLU A 105 17.93 -11.60 6.62
N LYS A 106 18.37 -12.43 5.69
CA LYS A 106 19.22 -13.58 6.00
C LYS A 106 20.66 -13.12 5.86
N ASP A 107 21.55 -13.66 6.70
CA ASP A 107 22.96 -13.31 6.69
C ASP A 107 23.47 -13.16 5.26
N LEU A 108 24.10 -12.02 4.98
CA LEU A 108 24.66 -11.66 3.67
C LEU A 108 25.57 -12.74 3.06
N PHE A 109 25.87 -13.79 3.82
CA PHE A 109 26.78 -14.89 3.50
C PHE A 109 26.12 -16.26 3.45
N SER A 110 24.78 -16.33 3.59
CA SER A 110 24.06 -17.62 3.47
C SER A 110 23.91 -18.01 2.01
N THR A 111 24.62 -19.03 1.58
CA THR A 111 24.63 -19.58 0.22
C THR A 111 23.39 -20.40 -0.15
N ASP A 112 22.53 -20.72 0.82
CA ASP A 112 21.44 -21.69 0.66
C ASP A 112 20.07 -21.10 0.31
N CYS A 113 20.02 -19.84 -0.13
CA CYS A 113 18.77 -19.24 -0.58
C CYS A 113 18.65 -19.27 -2.07
N PRO A 114 17.48 -19.64 -2.63
CA PRO A 114 17.22 -19.50 -4.05
C PRO A 114 17.48 -18.04 -4.44
N SER A 115 18.41 -17.81 -5.35
CA SER A 115 18.78 -16.47 -5.81
C SER A 115 17.67 -15.93 -6.71
N TRP A 116 16.93 -14.96 -6.21
CA TRP A 116 16.03 -14.16 -7.03
C TRP A 116 16.85 -13.10 -7.76
N SER A 117 16.55 -12.89 -9.03
CA SER A 117 17.01 -11.74 -9.78
C SER A 117 15.92 -10.67 -9.83
N SER A 118 16.31 -9.40 -9.97
CA SER A 118 15.34 -8.31 -10.04
C SER A 118 15.77 -7.22 -11.00
N THR A 119 14.80 -6.63 -11.69
CA THR A 119 14.97 -5.44 -12.52
C THR A 119 13.99 -4.37 -12.05
N GLY A 120 14.47 -3.16 -11.82
CA GLY A 120 13.66 -2.01 -11.47
C GLY A 120 13.74 -0.93 -12.53
N ILE A 121 12.63 -0.25 -12.77
CA ILE A 121 12.54 0.95 -13.61
C ILE A 121 12.16 2.11 -12.70
N GLU A 122 12.93 3.19 -12.74
CA GLU A 122 12.64 4.42 -12.01
C GLU A 122 12.96 5.61 -12.90
N LEU A 123 11.96 6.48 -13.10
CA LEU A 123 12.08 7.70 -13.94
C LEU A 123 12.38 8.94 -13.11
N MET A 124 12.08 8.92 -11.82
CA MET A 124 12.34 10.03 -10.93
C MET A 124 13.75 9.89 -10.31
N PRO A 125 14.56 10.93 -10.25
CA PRO A 125 15.82 10.90 -9.55
C PRO A 125 15.56 10.72 -8.05
N VAL A 126 15.66 9.50 -7.57
CA VAL A 126 15.53 9.17 -6.15
C VAL A 126 16.83 9.50 -5.46
N GLY A 127 16.92 10.68 -4.85
CA GLY A 127 18.09 11.12 -4.08
C GLY A 127 19.01 12.06 -4.87
N LYS A 128 18.66 13.32 -4.89
CA LYS A 128 19.60 14.41 -4.93
C LYS A 128 19.89 14.88 -3.51
#